data_69c6380f6f81ffd57a59eb2e749863b9
#
_entry.id   69c6380f6f81ffd57a59eb2e749863b9
#
_cell.length_a   1.000
_cell.length_b   1.000
_cell.length_c   1.000
_cell.angle_alpha   90.00
_cell.angle_beta   90.00
_cell.angle_gamma   90.00
#
_symmetry.space_group_name_H-M   'P 1'
#
loop_
_entity.id
_entity.type
_entity.pdbx_description
1 polymer ?
#
loop_
_entity_poly.entity_id
_entity_poly.type
_entity_poly.pdbx_seq_one_letter_code
_entity_poly.pdbx_strand_id
1 'polypeptide(L)'
;MTRVLLALVLLVAGAVSAEPPRAALGFRADLVREARAVWGLQAPVPVFAAQVHQESAWRVDARSPVGAEGLAQFMPLTGVWMTELYPAALGRDAQPFNPQWALRAMVRYDAWLHARVVGHTACDRFWAMLRAYNGGLGHWQAESRFAFDRGDRVSVDRWCGVARRAAVHCRENLDYPRRILTQHQVRYAAWGVQVTCDG
;
A
#
# COMPACT_ATOMS: atom_id res chain seq x y z
N MET A 1 -26.04 50.22 32.62
CA MET A 1 -26.34 48.87 32.07
C MET A 1 -25.40 48.63 30.88
N THR A 2 -24.23 48.09 31.12
CA THR A 2 -23.18 47.89 30.11
C THR A 2 -23.30 46.46 29.54
N ARG A 3 -23.69 46.36 28.24
CA ARG A 3 -23.79 45.08 27.54
C ARG A 3 -22.38 44.68 27.07
N VAL A 4 -21.86 43.62 27.64
CA VAL A 4 -20.66 42.94 27.18
C VAL A 4 -21.05 41.97 26.03
N LEU A 5 -20.63 42.29 24.81
CA LEU A 5 -20.73 41.39 23.65
C LEU A 5 -19.57 40.41 23.73
N LEU A 6 -19.90 39.14 24.02
CA LEU A 6 -18.93 38.02 23.93
C LEU A 6 -18.83 37.62 22.45
N ALA A 7 -17.70 37.93 21.82
CA ALA A 7 -17.39 37.45 20.47
C ALA A 7 -16.92 35.98 20.55
N LEU A 8 -17.72 35.06 20.06
CA LEU A 8 -17.37 33.63 19.93
C LEU A 8 -16.45 33.46 18.72
N VAL A 9 -15.17 33.32 18.95
CA VAL A 9 -14.18 32.97 17.91
C VAL A 9 -14.27 31.46 17.65
N LEU A 10 -14.93 31.06 16.57
CA LEU A 10 -14.92 29.69 16.07
C LEU A 10 -13.54 29.42 15.45
N LEU A 11 -12.68 28.74 16.20
CA LEU A 11 -11.45 28.12 15.66
C LEU A 11 -11.86 26.95 14.78
N VAL A 12 -11.94 27.16 13.46
CA VAL A 12 -11.99 26.08 12.48
C VAL A 12 -10.60 25.45 12.45
N ALA A 13 -10.41 24.35 13.17
CA ALA A 13 -9.25 23.49 13.04
C ALA A 13 -9.30 22.84 11.65
N GLY A 14 -8.75 23.49 10.64
CA GLY A 14 -8.53 22.90 9.34
C GLY A 14 -7.60 21.70 9.52
N ALA A 15 -8.08 20.49 9.18
CA ALA A 15 -7.21 19.32 9.07
C ALA A 15 -6.16 19.64 8.00
N VAL A 16 -4.93 19.90 8.42
CA VAL A 16 -3.80 20.06 7.51
C VAL A 16 -3.53 18.67 6.91
N SER A 17 -4.12 18.40 5.75
CA SER A 17 -3.72 17.25 4.94
C SER A 17 -2.26 17.48 4.57
N ALA A 18 -1.36 16.67 5.12
CA ALA A 18 0.05 16.77 4.79
C ALA A 18 0.23 16.48 3.28
N GLU A 19 0.78 17.44 2.55
CA GLU A 19 1.00 17.32 1.11
C GLU A 19 1.94 16.16 0.74
N PRO A 20 1.85 15.64 -0.51
CA PRO A 20 2.84 14.71 -1.02
C PRO A 20 4.25 15.30 -0.94
N PRO A 21 5.27 14.51 -0.55
CA PRO A 21 6.65 14.98 -0.56
C PRO A 21 7.08 15.36 -1.99
N ARG A 22 7.97 16.35 -2.12
CA ARG A 22 8.44 16.84 -3.44
C ARG A 22 8.97 15.73 -4.34
N ALA A 23 9.67 14.75 -3.77
CA ALA A 23 10.17 13.59 -4.49
C ALA A 23 9.04 12.79 -5.18
N ALA A 24 7.86 12.71 -4.58
CA ALA A 24 6.72 11.99 -5.14
C ALA A 24 6.16 12.65 -6.40
N LEU A 25 6.23 13.99 -6.49
CA LEU A 25 5.61 14.75 -7.58
C LEU A 25 6.17 14.38 -8.94
N GLY A 26 7.47 14.09 -9.03
CA GLY A 26 8.13 13.67 -10.26
C GLY A 26 7.65 12.32 -10.81
N PHE A 27 7.09 11.46 -9.95
CA PHE A 27 6.63 10.11 -10.32
C PHE A 27 5.11 10.00 -10.47
N ARG A 28 4.36 11.08 -10.18
CA ARG A 28 2.88 11.06 -10.21
C ARG A 28 2.33 10.59 -11.55
N ALA A 29 2.83 11.16 -12.66
CA ALA A 29 2.32 10.84 -14.00
C ALA A 29 2.56 9.36 -14.34
N ASP A 30 3.74 8.84 -14.02
CA ASP A 30 4.10 7.45 -14.27
C ASP A 30 3.23 6.51 -13.42
N LEU A 31 3.08 6.77 -12.12
CA LEU A 31 2.24 5.96 -11.25
C LEU A 31 0.78 5.94 -11.70
N VAL A 32 0.21 7.11 -12.03
CA VAL A 32 -1.18 7.22 -12.52
C VAL A 32 -1.36 6.40 -13.80
N ARG A 33 -0.44 6.51 -14.75
CA ARG A 33 -0.48 5.77 -16.02
C ARG A 33 -0.43 4.26 -15.78
N GLU A 34 0.54 3.77 -15.00
CA GLU A 34 0.71 2.34 -14.72
C GLU A 34 -0.46 1.77 -13.91
N ALA A 35 -0.94 2.52 -12.90
CA ALA A 35 -2.10 2.11 -12.11
C ALA A 35 -3.35 1.98 -12.99
N ARG A 36 -3.65 2.99 -13.82
CA ARG A 36 -4.83 2.95 -14.70
C ARG A 36 -4.75 1.88 -15.79
N ALA A 37 -3.56 1.57 -16.28
CA ALA A 37 -3.37 0.51 -17.26
C ALA A 37 -3.71 -0.89 -16.70
N VAL A 38 -3.57 -1.10 -15.39
CA VAL A 38 -3.81 -2.39 -14.72
C VAL A 38 -5.16 -2.45 -14.02
N TRP A 39 -5.56 -1.34 -13.36
CA TRP A 39 -6.72 -1.29 -12.47
C TRP A 39 -7.90 -0.49 -13.05
N GLY A 40 -7.74 0.05 -14.27
CA GLY A 40 -8.77 0.88 -14.91
C GLY A 40 -8.77 2.32 -14.40
N LEU A 41 -9.73 3.11 -14.91
CA LEU A 41 -9.79 4.56 -14.63
C LEU A 41 -10.04 4.89 -13.15
N GLN A 42 -10.66 3.97 -12.40
CA GLN A 42 -10.93 4.10 -10.97
C GLN A 42 -9.81 3.51 -10.10
N ALA A 43 -8.62 3.30 -10.66
CA ALA A 43 -7.47 2.82 -9.90
C ALA A 43 -7.24 3.64 -8.63
N PRO A 44 -7.05 3.00 -7.46
CA PRO A 44 -6.84 3.70 -6.19
C PRO A 44 -5.40 4.21 -6.09
N VAL A 45 -5.04 5.15 -6.97
CA VAL A 45 -3.69 5.73 -7.06
C VAL A 45 -3.17 6.21 -5.70
N PRO A 46 -3.98 6.83 -4.80
CA PRO A 46 -3.54 7.21 -3.47
C PRO A 46 -3.00 6.05 -2.63
N VAL A 47 -3.54 4.85 -2.76
CA VAL A 47 -3.05 3.66 -2.05
C VAL A 47 -1.66 3.27 -2.56
N PHE A 48 -1.47 3.21 -3.89
CA PHE A 48 -0.17 2.88 -4.49
C PHE A 48 0.90 3.93 -4.18
N ALA A 49 0.52 5.22 -4.18
CA ALA A 49 1.42 6.29 -3.78
C ALA A 49 1.81 6.19 -2.29
N ALA A 50 0.85 5.87 -1.44
CA ALA A 50 1.08 5.62 -0.01
C ALA A 50 1.97 4.39 0.23
N GLN A 51 1.85 3.37 -0.61
CA GLN A 51 2.70 2.18 -0.56
C GLN A 51 4.15 2.52 -0.90
N VAL A 52 4.42 3.23 -2.00
CA VAL A 52 5.78 3.72 -2.32
C VAL A 52 6.34 4.59 -1.20
N HIS A 53 5.49 5.43 -0.59
CA HIS A 53 5.90 6.24 0.56
C HIS A 53 6.33 5.37 1.74
N GLN A 54 5.57 4.33 2.06
CA GLN A 54 5.87 3.39 3.15
C GLN A 54 7.14 2.57 2.86
N GLU A 55 7.36 2.15 1.62
CA GLU A 55 8.49 1.32 1.21
C GLU A 55 9.82 2.06 1.22
N SER A 56 9.87 3.21 0.59
CA SER A 56 11.14 3.91 0.33
C SER A 56 11.14 5.39 0.67
N ALA A 57 9.99 5.97 1.05
CA ALA A 57 9.79 7.42 1.07
C ALA A 57 10.17 8.06 -0.28
N TRP A 58 9.88 7.37 -1.39
CA TRP A 58 10.18 7.80 -2.78
C TRP A 58 11.68 7.85 -3.13
N ARG A 59 12.54 7.15 -2.39
CA ARG A 59 13.97 7.06 -2.73
C ARG A 59 14.20 5.93 -3.73
N VAL A 60 14.70 6.30 -4.92
CA VAL A 60 14.94 5.35 -6.02
C VAL A 60 16.08 4.39 -5.75
N ASP A 61 17.01 4.79 -4.91
CA ASP A 61 18.22 4.06 -4.51
C ASP A 61 18.07 3.33 -3.17
N ALA A 62 16.86 3.29 -2.62
CA ALA A 62 16.62 2.66 -1.33
C ALA A 62 16.99 1.18 -1.34
N ARG A 63 17.72 0.76 -0.30
CA ARG A 63 18.07 -0.64 -0.04
C ARG A 63 17.84 -0.95 1.43
N SER A 64 17.06 -1.99 1.71
CA SER A 64 16.84 -2.43 3.09
C SER A 64 17.99 -3.31 3.61
N PRO A 65 18.13 -3.47 4.93
CA PRO A 65 19.11 -4.39 5.51
C PRO A 65 18.95 -5.86 5.07
N VAL A 66 17.73 -6.23 4.66
CA VAL A 66 17.43 -7.59 4.17
C VAL A 66 17.52 -7.72 2.64
N GLY A 67 17.94 -6.66 1.95
CA GLY A 67 18.21 -6.67 0.52
C GLY A 67 17.01 -6.33 -0.37
N ALA A 68 15.94 -5.74 0.15
CA ALA A 68 14.88 -5.18 -0.68
C ALA A 68 15.34 -3.89 -1.37
N GLU A 69 14.90 -3.64 -2.61
CA GLU A 69 15.50 -2.68 -3.53
C GLU A 69 14.51 -1.71 -4.17
N GLY A 70 14.93 -0.46 -4.31
CA GLY A 70 14.27 0.59 -5.09
C GLY A 70 13.00 1.15 -4.47
N LEU A 71 12.22 1.87 -5.29
CA LEU A 71 10.99 2.57 -4.85
C LEU A 71 9.98 1.65 -4.17
N ALA A 72 9.82 0.42 -4.65
CA ALA A 72 8.81 -0.53 -4.22
C ALA A 72 9.38 -1.66 -3.35
N GLN A 73 10.67 -1.58 -2.96
CA GLN A 73 11.37 -2.51 -2.10
C GLN A 73 11.19 -3.98 -2.51
N PHE A 74 11.41 -4.25 -3.81
CA PHE A 74 11.38 -5.63 -4.29
C PHE A 74 12.56 -6.43 -3.74
N MET A 75 12.24 -7.61 -3.20
CA MET A 75 13.27 -8.63 -3.00
C MET A 75 13.77 -9.10 -4.38
N PRO A 76 15.09 -9.35 -4.57
CA PRO A 76 15.66 -9.70 -5.87
C PRO A 76 14.95 -10.86 -6.56
N LEU A 77 14.64 -11.94 -5.85
CA LEU A 77 13.93 -13.10 -6.40
C LEU A 77 12.48 -12.75 -6.81
N THR A 78 11.81 -11.87 -6.08
CA THR A 78 10.47 -11.40 -6.46
C THR A 78 10.54 -10.55 -7.72
N GLY A 79 11.57 -9.71 -7.87
CA GLY A 79 11.80 -8.93 -9.08
C GLY A 79 12.00 -9.82 -10.32
N VAL A 80 12.84 -10.84 -10.22
CA VAL A 80 13.05 -11.82 -11.30
C VAL A 80 11.74 -12.52 -11.65
N TRP A 81 11.05 -13.07 -10.66
CA TRP A 81 9.77 -13.75 -10.88
C TRP A 81 8.72 -12.83 -11.53
N MET A 82 8.69 -11.53 -11.21
CA MET A 82 7.78 -10.58 -11.85
C MET A 82 8.10 -10.40 -13.34
N THR A 83 9.37 -10.42 -13.76
CA THR A 83 9.73 -10.36 -15.18
C THR A 83 9.32 -11.62 -15.94
N GLU A 84 9.41 -12.78 -15.30
CA GLU A 84 8.92 -14.05 -15.86
C GLU A 84 7.41 -14.05 -16.04
N LEU A 85 6.68 -13.48 -15.06
CA LEU A 85 5.21 -13.43 -15.09
C LEU A 85 4.67 -12.38 -16.08
N TYR A 86 5.37 -11.27 -16.26
CA TYR A 86 4.95 -10.14 -17.10
C TYR A 86 6.03 -9.68 -18.09
N PRO A 87 6.60 -10.57 -18.93
CA PRO A 87 7.76 -10.22 -19.77
C PRO A 87 7.48 -9.10 -20.77
N ALA A 88 6.26 -9.02 -21.30
CA ALA A 88 5.87 -7.95 -22.23
C ALA A 88 5.83 -6.56 -21.57
N ALA A 89 5.59 -6.49 -20.26
CA ALA A 89 5.49 -5.25 -19.53
C ALA A 89 6.80 -4.85 -18.83
N LEU A 90 7.55 -5.83 -18.33
CA LEU A 90 8.71 -5.60 -17.46
C LEU A 90 10.07 -5.89 -18.13
N GLY A 91 10.05 -6.49 -19.32
CA GLY A 91 11.27 -6.95 -19.98
C GLY A 91 11.77 -8.26 -19.36
N ARG A 92 13.04 -8.62 -19.71
CA ARG A 92 13.64 -9.88 -19.27
C ARG A 92 14.40 -9.76 -17.96
N ASP A 93 14.87 -8.56 -17.62
CA ASP A 93 15.72 -8.31 -16.47
C ASP A 93 15.01 -7.47 -15.42
N ALA A 94 15.12 -7.88 -14.17
CA ALA A 94 14.60 -7.10 -13.04
C ALA A 94 15.43 -5.82 -12.86
N GLN A 95 14.74 -4.69 -12.74
CA GLN A 95 15.36 -3.36 -12.63
C GLN A 95 14.75 -2.57 -11.45
N PRO A 96 14.86 -3.04 -10.19
CA PRO A 96 14.18 -2.44 -9.04
C PRO A 96 14.60 -1.00 -8.76
N PHE A 97 15.81 -0.57 -9.18
CA PHE A 97 16.30 0.80 -9.06
C PHE A 97 15.86 1.70 -10.23
N ASN A 98 15.28 1.15 -11.30
CA ASN A 98 14.62 1.93 -12.33
C ASN A 98 13.21 2.29 -11.85
N PRO A 99 12.89 3.58 -11.65
CA PRO A 99 11.62 3.99 -11.07
C PRO A 99 10.40 3.59 -11.92
N GLN A 100 10.50 3.66 -13.25
CA GLN A 100 9.41 3.26 -14.14
C GLN A 100 9.15 1.75 -14.05
N TRP A 101 10.22 0.96 -14.01
CA TRP A 101 10.11 -0.49 -13.82
C TRP A 101 9.49 -0.81 -12.46
N ALA A 102 9.98 -0.19 -11.38
CA ALA A 102 9.52 -0.44 -10.01
C ALA A 102 8.03 -0.14 -9.84
N LEU A 103 7.55 1.02 -10.33
CA LEU A 103 6.14 1.39 -10.26
C LEU A 103 5.28 0.45 -11.10
N ARG A 104 5.72 0.10 -12.31
CA ARG A 104 5.03 -0.83 -13.20
C ARG A 104 4.93 -2.24 -12.63
N ALA A 105 5.99 -2.74 -12.02
CA ALA A 105 6.03 -4.03 -11.36
C ALA A 105 5.13 -4.05 -10.12
N MET A 106 5.20 -3.01 -9.28
CA MET A 106 4.43 -2.91 -8.05
C MET A 106 2.91 -2.97 -8.31
N VAL A 107 2.38 -2.15 -9.21
CA VAL A 107 0.93 -2.14 -9.46
C VAL A 107 0.43 -3.45 -10.06
N ARG A 108 1.28 -4.20 -10.79
CA ARG A 108 0.96 -5.54 -11.30
C ARG A 108 1.04 -6.60 -10.22
N TYR A 109 2.03 -6.52 -9.34
CA TYR A 109 2.15 -7.42 -8.21
C TYR A 109 0.97 -7.25 -7.24
N ASP A 110 0.57 -6.02 -6.97
CA ASP A 110 -0.63 -5.72 -6.18
C ASP A 110 -1.89 -6.30 -6.83
N ALA A 111 -2.06 -6.16 -8.14
CA ALA A 111 -3.19 -6.75 -8.85
C ALA A 111 -3.18 -8.29 -8.78
N TRP A 112 -1.99 -8.89 -8.91
CA TRP A 112 -1.81 -10.34 -8.78
C TRP A 112 -2.15 -10.84 -7.37
N LEU A 113 -1.73 -10.12 -6.33
CA LEU A 113 -2.06 -10.40 -4.93
C LEU A 113 -3.56 -10.19 -4.66
N HIS A 114 -4.11 -9.06 -5.10
CA HIS A 114 -5.52 -8.70 -4.92
C HIS A 114 -6.47 -9.74 -5.51
N ALA A 115 -6.10 -10.36 -6.63
CA ALA A 115 -6.87 -11.46 -7.22
C ALA A 115 -6.81 -12.77 -6.41
N ARG A 116 -5.89 -12.89 -5.43
CA ARG A 116 -5.63 -14.12 -4.64
C ARG A 116 -5.98 -14.01 -3.17
N VAL A 117 -6.41 -12.85 -2.75
CA VAL A 117 -6.92 -12.59 -1.40
C VAL A 117 -8.43 -12.39 -1.45
N VAL A 118 -9.08 -12.51 -0.31
CA VAL A 118 -10.52 -12.23 -0.14
C VAL A 118 -10.72 -11.08 0.84
N GLY A 119 -11.83 -10.36 0.67
CA GLY A 119 -12.25 -9.28 1.55
C GLY A 119 -13.70 -8.93 1.26
N HIS A 120 -14.50 -8.67 2.30
CA HIS A 120 -15.92 -8.30 2.15
C HIS A 120 -16.07 -6.89 1.60
N THR A 121 -15.21 -6.00 2.08
CA THR A 121 -15.15 -4.60 1.63
C THR A 121 -13.89 -4.35 0.78
N ALA A 122 -13.86 -3.22 0.09
CA ALA A 122 -12.63 -2.77 -0.56
C ALA A 122 -11.49 -2.63 0.44
N CYS A 123 -11.77 -2.10 1.64
CA CYS A 123 -10.77 -2.00 2.70
C CYS A 123 -10.20 -3.35 3.10
N ASP A 124 -11.05 -4.34 3.40
CA ASP A 124 -10.58 -5.66 3.82
C ASP A 124 -9.71 -6.32 2.75
N ARG A 125 -10.09 -6.17 1.49
CA ARG A 125 -9.35 -6.77 0.38
C ARG A 125 -8.02 -6.08 0.11
N PHE A 126 -7.96 -4.74 0.19
CA PHE A 126 -6.69 -4.00 0.11
C PHE A 126 -5.81 -4.26 1.34
N TRP A 127 -6.40 -4.37 2.52
CA TRP A 127 -5.69 -4.77 3.73
C TRP A 127 -4.99 -6.12 3.57
N ALA A 128 -5.74 -7.13 3.12
CA ALA A 128 -5.22 -8.47 2.86
C ALA A 128 -4.11 -8.47 1.79
N MET A 129 -4.31 -7.73 0.69
CA MET A 129 -3.32 -7.54 -0.38
C MET A 129 -2.02 -6.93 0.15
N LEU A 130 -2.10 -5.85 0.92
CA LEU A 130 -0.95 -5.17 1.49
C LEU A 130 -0.22 -6.04 2.52
N ARG A 131 -0.96 -6.80 3.36
CA ARG A 131 -0.34 -7.81 4.24
C ARG A 131 0.41 -8.89 3.46
N ALA A 132 -0.17 -9.32 2.34
CA ALA A 132 0.46 -10.31 1.46
C ALA A 132 1.69 -9.73 0.73
N TYR A 133 1.68 -8.46 0.36
CA TYR A 133 2.84 -7.77 -0.22
C TYR A 133 4.01 -7.71 0.76
N ASN A 134 3.80 -7.16 1.94
CA ASN A 134 4.84 -6.99 2.96
C ASN A 134 5.35 -8.33 3.53
N GLY A 135 4.46 -9.27 3.78
CA GLY A 135 4.82 -10.48 4.52
C GLY A 135 4.67 -11.79 3.77
N GLY A 136 4.30 -11.75 2.48
CA GLY A 136 4.13 -12.93 1.63
C GLY A 136 2.72 -13.52 1.67
N LEU A 137 2.20 -13.81 0.47
CA LEU A 137 0.86 -14.37 0.27
C LEU A 137 0.63 -15.69 1.03
N GLY A 138 1.64 -16.57 1.05
CA GLY A 138 1.52 -17.87 1.73
C GLY A 138 1.32 -17.76 3.24
N HIS A 139 1.86 -16.75 3.88
CA HIS A 139 1.62 -16.46 5.29
C HIS A 139 0.20 -15.96 5.52
N TRP A 140 -0.26 -14.98 4.72
CA TRP A 140 -1.63 -14.49 4.81
C TRP A 140 -2.66 -15.60 4.54
N GLN A 141 -2.42 -16.44 3.54
CA GLN A 141 -3.31 -17.59 3.24
C GLN A 141 -3.37 -18.59 4.38
N ALA A 142 -2.24 -18.86 5.06
CA ALA A 142 -2.23 -19.73 6.23
C ALA A 142 -3.05 -19.14 7.37
N GLU A 143 -2.89 -17.86 7.67
CA GLU A 143 -3.66 -17.13 8.69
C GLU A 143 -5.16 -17.11 8.33
N SER A 144 -5.50 -16.82 7.08
CA SER A 144 -6.89 -16.79 6.58
C SER A 144 -7.62 -18.14 6.70
N ARG A 145 -6.89 -19.28 6.62
CA ARG A 145 -7.51 -20.61 6.79
C ARG A 145 -8.01 -20.89 8.19
N PHE A 146 -7.41 -20.27 9.21
CA PHE A 146 -7.81 -20.39 10.61
C PHE A 146 -8.89 -19.39 11.00
N ALA A 147 -9.08 -18.32 10.22
CA ALA A 147 -10.07 -17.30 10.52
C ALA A 147 -11.50 -17.84 10.39
N PHE A 148 -12.36 -17.49 11.34
CA PHE A 148 -13.79 -17.78 11.27
C PHE A 148 -14.42 -17.13 10.03
N ASP A 149 -14.04 -15.90 9.76
CA ASP A 149 -14.41 -15.16 8.56
C ASP A 149 -13.16 -14.72 7.79
N ARG A 150 -12.94 -15.32 6.63
CA ARG A 150 -11.77 -15.05 5.79
C ARG A 150 -11.85 -13.70 5.07
N GLY A 151 -13.03 -13.14 4.93
CA GLY A 151 -13.27 -11.85 4.28
C GLY A 151 -13.20 -10.67 5.24
N ASP A 152 -13.21 -10.91 6.56
CA ASP A 152 -13.05 -9.89 7.59
C ASP A 152 -11.59 -9.78 8.03
N ARG A 153 -10.98 -8.59 7.85
CA ARG A 153 -9.59 -8.33 8.22
C ARG A 153 -9.32 -8.60 9.69
N VAL A 154 -10.25 -8.22 10.59
CA VAL A 154 -10.08 -8.39 12.04
C VAL A 154 -10.05 -9.86 12.41
N SER A 155 -10.90 -10.68 11.78
CA SER A 155 -10.93 -12.13 11.97
C SER A 155 -9.61 -12.79 11.55
N VAL A 156 -9.04 -12.37 10.41
CA VAL A 156 -7.76 -12.92 9.88
C VAL A 156 -6.57 -12.45 10.70
N ASP A 157 -6.54 -11.19 11.09
CA ASP A 157 -5.41 -10.57 11.80
C ASP A 157 -5.12 -11.22 13.16
N ARG A 158 -6.14 -11.77 13.84
CA ARG A 158 -5.99 -12.52 15.10
C ARG A 158 -5.09 -13.75 14.98
N TRP A 159 -4.92 -14.28 13.77
CA TRP A 159 -4.11 -15.48 13.51
C TRP A 159 -2.67 -15.16 13.11
N CYS A 160 -2.31 -13.88 13.08
CA CYS A 160 -0.91 -13.50 12.90
C CYS A 160 -0.06 -14.02 14.05
N GLY A 161 1.03 -14.68 13.72
CA GLY A 161 1.95 -15.28 14.70
C GLY A 161 1.50 -16.61 15.30
N VAL A 162 0.29 -17.07 14.96
CA VAL A 162 -0.26 -18.36 15.44
C VAL A 162 -0.17 -19.42 14.36
N ALA A 163 -0.44 -19.03 13.10
CA ALA A 163 -0.39 -19.97 11.95
C ALA A 163 1.06 -20.25 11.51
N ARG A 164 1.49 -19.66 10.38
CA ARG A 164 2.81 -19.93 9.78
C ARG A 164 3.85 -18.85 10.07
N ARG A 165 3.40 -17.61 10.22
CA ARG A 165 4.27 -16.45 10.47
C ARG A 165 4.79 -16.47 11.90
N ALA A 166 6.07 -16.18 12.10
CA ALA A 166 6.61 -15.96 13.44
C ALA A 166 6.02 -14.69 14.06
N ALA A 167 5.66 -14.72 15.35
CA ALA A 167 5.00 -13.62 16.05
C ALA A 167 5.79 -12.29 16.01
N VAL A 168 7.13 -12.37 15.97
CA VAL A 168 8.00 -11.18 15.89
C VAL A 168 7.74 -10.33 14.65
N HIS A 169 7.24 -10.92 13.56
CA HIS A 169 6.94 -10.20 12.31
C HIS A 169 5.51 -9.64 12.25
N CYS A 170 4.66 -9.94 13.25
CA CYS A 170 3.26 -9.54 13.19
C CYS A 170 3.06 -8.05 13.34
N ARG A 171 3.77 -7.41 14.25
CA ARG A 171 3.65 -5.96 14.47
C ARG A 171 3.85 -5.19 13.17
N GLU A 172 4.94 -5.48 12.46
CA GLU A 172 5.25 -4.83 11.19
C GLU A 172 4.19 -5.12 10.14
N ASN A 173 3.83 -6.40 9.97
CA ASN A 173 2.90 -6.84 8.95
C ASN A 173 1.47 -6.32 9.15
N LEU A 174 1.00 -6.15 10.39
CA LEU A 174 -0.30 -5.57 10.70
C LEU A 174 -0.28 -4.03 10.60
N ASP A 175 0.82 -3.40 10.98
CA ASP A 175 1.00 -1.96 10.88
C ASP A 175 1.13 -1.48 9.43
N TYR A 176 1.62 -2.31 8.53
CA TYR A 176 1.86 -1.96 7.13
C TYR A 176 0.58 -1.47 6.41
N PRO A 177 -0.51 -2.26 6.30
CA PRO A 177 -1.74 -1.78 5.68
C PRO A 177 -2.38 -0.62 6.45
N ARG A 178 -2.31 -0.63 7.79
CA ARG A 178 -2.84 0.45 8.61
C ARG A 178 -2.18 1.79 8.24
N ARG A 179 -0.85 1.85 8.17
CA ARG A 179 -0.14 3.08 7.80
C ARG A 179 -0.48 3.54 6.39
N ILE A 180 -0.55 2.63 5.43
CA ILE A 180 -0.85 2.95 4.04
C ILE A 180 -2.28 3.47 3.92
N LEU A 181 -3.28 2.74 4.42
CA LEU A 181 -4.69 3.03 4.20
C LEU A 181 -5.24 4.14 5.09
N THR A 182 -4.68 4.37 6.29
CA THR A 182 -5.24 5.35 7.23
C THR A 182 -4.35 6.58 7.46
N GLN A 183 -3.06 6.51 7.15
CA GLN A 183 -2.12 7.61 7.43
C GLN A 183 -1.49 8.21 6.18
N HIS A 184 -1.01 7.36 5.25
CA HIS A 184 -0.27 7.87 4.10
C HIS A 184 -1.14 8.22 2.91
N GLN A 185 -2.20 7.44 2.61
CA GLN A 185 -3.00 7.70 1.40
C GLN A 185 -3.69 9.07 1.41
N VAL A 186 -4.01 9.62 2.57
CA VAL A 186 -4.65 10.94 2.68
C VAL A 186 -3.78 12.06 2.09
N ARG A 187 -2.45 11.90 2.13
CA ARG A 187 -1.49 12.83 1.49
C ARG A 187 -1.64 12.89 -0.02
N TYR A 188 -2.12 11.81 -0.61
CA TYR A 188 -2.24 11.61 -2.06
C TYR A 188 -3.69 11.68 -2.54
N ALA A 189 -4.63 12.17 -1.70
CA ALA A 189 -6.06 12.21 -2.01
C ALA A 189 -6.38 12.88 -3.37
N ALA A 190 -5.64 13.92 -3.73
CA ALA A 190 -5.78 14.61 -5.01
C ALA A 190 -5.29 13.81 -6.24
N TRP A 191 -4.74 12.58 -6.05
CA TRP A 191 -4.25 11.76 -7.15
C TRP A 191 -5.27 10.77 -7.67
N GLY A 192 -6.38 10.54 -6.99
CA GLY A 192 -7.43 9.63 -7.42
C GLY A 192 -8.34 9.15 -6.31
N VAL A 193 -9.03 8.04 -6.58
CA VAL A 193 -9.96 7.41 -5.63
C VAL A 193 -9.19 6.81 -4.45
N GLN A 194 -9.68 7.06 -3.24
CA GLN A 194 -9.16 6.45 -2.02
C GLN A 194 -9.92 5.17 -1.67
N VAL A 195 -9.27 4.29 -0.93
CA VAL A 195 -9.91 3.15 -0.28
C VAL A 195 -10.29 3.57 1.13
N THR A 196 -11.59 3.65 1.43
CA THR A 196 -12.08 4.02 2.75
C THR A 196 -12.13 2.79 3.65
N CYS A 197 -11.53 2.91 4.83
CA CYS A 197 -11.60 1.93 5.91
C CYS A 197 -12.40 2.57 7.04
N ASP A 198 -13.68 2.29 7.09
CA ASP A 198 -14.50 2.63 8.25
C ASP A 198 -14.00 1.81 9.43
N GLY A 199 -13.73 2.49 10.56
CA GLY A 199 -13.12 1.90 11.75
C GLY A 199 -14.01 0.92 12.49
#